data_9e5ab6d538f35478bb744651a4d61ab3
#
_entry.id   9e5ab6d538f35478bb744651a4d61ab3
#
_cell.length_a   1.000
_cell.length_b   1.000
_cell.length_c   1.000
_cell.angle_alpha   90.00
_cell.angle_beta   90.00
_cell.angle_gamma   90.00
#
_symmetry.space_group_name_H-M   'P 1'
#
loop_
_entity.id
_entity.type
_entity.pdbx_description
1 polymer ?
#
loop_
_entity_poly.entity_id
_entity_poly.type
_entity_poly.pdbx_seq_one_letter_code
_entity_poly.pdbx_strand_id
1 'polypeptide(L)'
;MGMRRVIIHYHREDGNYAPWSVWLWPEGCGGQSVPFSDLDHFGSIASCTVGREHRRIGFLIRGESWEKDIVHDRYIEDFVGDTAEVWLVGGDPQVYLAPPAHLREKVRVFSELELTVHYYRHDGSYAGWNLWIWEPDSPGRQVDFTEQDQFGAVARITLREQSDAAELGLIPRKSAPGLPWAAKDGTRDRFIPLYYASDHGRLAVWLMQDDPRIYYREEDVDRTPKLTLASLDDTSSIRVECYLPVYSQGPNWGFRFFQGKEEVPLAQVQPLYAQGGPRAFLLKTAEPLDLTRRYVLRHDTHGQKALALGRAFDSREFYEAFHYDGDDLGATLTETETIFKVWAPTADKLEVVLYDKGVGGRGKK
;
A
#
# COMPACT_ATOMS: atom_id res chain seq x y z
N MET A 1 -11.96 -5.98 -5.70
CA MET A 1 -10.77 -5.12 -5.70
C MET A 1 -10.94 -4.12 -4.57
N GLY A 2 -9.93 -3.96 -3.69
CA GLY A 2 -10.00 -2.96 -2.63
C GLY A 2 -9.82 -1.55 -3.20
N MET A 3 -10.45 -0.57 -2.57
CA MET A 3 -10.33 0.84 -2.95
C MET A 3 -9.53 1.59 -1.87
N ARG A 4 -8.85 2.65 -2.28
CA ARG A 4 -8.19 3.63 -1.42
C ARG A 4 -8.88 4.97 -1.57
N ARG A 5 -8.96 5.71 -0.49
CA ARG A 5 -9.50 7.08 -0.48
C ARG A 5 -8.37 8.09 -0.61
N VAL A 6 -8.56 9.09 -1.45
CA VAL A 6 -7.68 10.26 -1.57
C VAL A 6 -8.49 11.48 -1.16
N ILE A 7 -7.94 12.28 -0.24
CA ILE A 7 -8.52 13.52 0.26
C ILE A 7 -7.50 14.62 0.03
N ILE A 8 -7.91 15.68 -0.64
CA ILE A 8 -7.05 16.82 -0.97
C ILE A 8 -7.72 18.08 -0.42
N HIS A 9 -7.07 18.73 0.54
CA HIS A 9 -7.41 20.05 1.05
C HIS A 9 -6.63 21.09 0.25
N TYR A 10 -7.30 22.12 -0.21
CA TYR A 10 -6.70 23.15 -1.05
C TYR A 10 -7.02 24.54 -0.53
N HIS A 11 -5.99 25.28 -0.15
CA HIS A 11 -6.07 26.66 0.30
C HIS A 11 -5.71 27.64 -0.81
N ARG A 12 -6.50 28.68 -0.95
CA ARG A 12 -6.25 29.84 -1.82
C ARG A 12 -6.42 31.13 -1.04
N GLU A 13 -5.47 32.05 -1.19
CA GLU A 13 -5.55 33.37 -0.56
C GLU A 13 -6.78 34.17 -0.97
N ASP A 14 -7.21 34.02 -2.24
CA ASP A 14 -8.37 34.71 -2.78
C ASP A 14 -9.72 34.09 -2.39
N GLY A 15 -9.69 32.91 -1.75
CA GLY A 15 -10.88 32.15 -1.36
C GLY A 15 -11.79 31.73 -2.52
N ASN A 16 -11.34 31.90 -3.76
CA ASN A 16 -12.14 31.56 -4.94
C ASN A 16 -11.78 30.13 -5.44
N TYR A 17 -12.62 29.17 -5.10
CA TYR A 17 -12.46 27.76 -5.48
C TYR A 17 -13.33 27.36 -6.69
N ALA A 18 -14.34 28.16 -7.05
CA ALA A 18 -15.35 27.79 -8.03
C ALA A 18 -14.79 27.34 -9.41
N PRO A 19 -13.79 28.02 -10.01
CA PRO A 19 -13.26 27.60 -11.30
C PRO A 19 -12.25 26.45 -11.23
N TRP A 20 -11.94 25.96 -10.02
CA TRP A 20 -10.85 24.99 -9.82
C TRP A 20 -11.36 23.59 -9.57
N SER A 21 -10.58 22.60 -10.02
CA SER A 21 -10.79 21.18 -9.78
C SER A 21 -9.46 20.45 -9.69
N VAL A 22 -9.47 19.27 -9.12
CA VAL A 22 -8.33 18.35 -9.14
C VAL A 22 -8.41 17.51 -10.41
N TRP A 23 -7.36 17.48 -11.21
CA TRP A 23 -7.15 16.48 -12.24
C TRP A 23 -6.21 15.42 -11.68
N LEU A 24 -6.71 14.18 -11.54
CA LEU A 24 -6.02 13.11 -10.82
C LEU A 24 -5.89 11.87 -11.71
N TRP A 25 -4.71 11.22 -11.70
CA TRP A 25 -4.46 9.99 -12.45
C TRP A 25 -3.62 9.02 -11.63
N PRO A 26 -4.05 7.76 -11.45
CA PRO A 26 -3.18 6.69 -10.99
C PRO A 26 -2.10 6.41 -12.03
N GLU A 27 -0.89 6.04 -11.60
CA GLU A 27 0.22 5.74 -12.50
C GLU A 27 -0.17 4.67 -13.54
N GLY A 28 0.08 4.97 -14.81
CA GLY A 28 -0.29 4.10 -15.94
C GLY A 28 -1.76 4.15 -16.36
N CYS A 29 -2.58 5.01 -15.76
CA CYS A 29 -4.01 5.15 -16.07
C CYS A 29 -4.35 6.53 -16.63
N GLY A 30 -5.54 6.63 -17.23
CA GLY A 30 -6.10 7.92 -17.64
C GLY A 30 -6.50 8.78 -16.43
N GLY A 31 -6.46 10.10 -16.61
CA GLY A 31 -6.87 11.06 -15.58
C GLY A 31 -8.38 11.27 -15.52
N GLN A 32 -8.84 11.70 -14.34
CA GLN A 32 -10.23 12.10 -14.09
C GLN A 32 -10.29 13.43 -13.37
N SER A 33 -11.37 14.19 -13.59
CA SER A 33 -11.64 15.41 -12.85
C SER A 33 -12.35 15.09 -11.53
N VAL A 34 -11.83 15.60 -10.43
CA VAL A 34 -12.43 15.50 -9.10
C VAL A 34 -12.78 16.93 -8.65
N PRO A 35 -14.06 17.27 -8.54
CA PRO A 35 -14.47 18.60 -8.10
C PRO A 35 -14.17 18.81 -6.62
N PHE A 36 -13.97 20.05 -6.23
CA PHE A 36 -14.05 20.45 -4.84
C PHE A 36 -15.52 20.44 -4.40
N SER A 37 -15.86 19.58 -3.45
CA SER A 37 -17.26 19.30 -3.05
C SER A 37 -17.58 19.67 -1.62
N ASP A 38 -16.55 20.03 -0.85
CA ASP A 38 -16.69 20.37 0.57
C ASP A 38 -15.73 21.51 0.94
N LEU A 39 -15.90 22.07 2.14
CA LEU A 39 -15.11 23.18 2.66
C LEU A 39 -14.83 22.94 4.14
N ASP A 40 -13.59 23.14 4.56
CA ASP A 40 -13.20 23.18 5.96
C ASP A 40 -12.55 24.52 6.33
N HIS A 41 -12.00 24.60 7.54
CA HIS A 41 -11.31 25.82 8.02
C HIS A 41 -9.99 26.11 7.29
N PHE A 42 -9.43 25.14 6.58
CA PHE A 42 -8.22 25.29 5.77
C PHE A 42 -8.54 25.77 4.35
N GLY A 43 -9.59 25.24 3.74
CA GLY A 43 -9.96 25.56 2.38
C GLY A 43 -10.95 24.58 1.78
N SER A 44 -10.90 24.38 0.48
CA SER A 44 -11.82 23.49 -0.22
C SER A 44 -11.29 22.06 -0.27
N ILE A 45 -12.19 21.09 -0.23
CA ILE A 45 -11.87 19.66 -0.15
C ILE A 45 -12.35 18.94 -1.40
N ALA A 46 -11.46 18.17 -2.00
CA ALA A 46 -11.78 17.17 -3.02
C ALA A 46 -11.50 15.77 -2.49
N SER A 47 -12.41 14.83 -2.73
CA SER A 47 -12.17 13.44 -2.37
C SER A 47 -12.59 12.47 -3.46
N CYS A 48 -11.82 11.40 -3.65
CA CYS A 48 -12.14 10.33 -4.59
C CYS A 48 -11.61 8.99 -4.09
N THR A 49 -11.92 7.93 -4.82
CA THR A 49 -11.39 6.60 -4.58
C THR A 49 -10.59 6.12 -5.79
N VAL A 50 -9.50 5.41 -5.52
CA VAL A 50 -8.62 4.78 -6.53
C VAL A 50 -8.41 3.31 -6.20
N GLY A 51 -8.01 2.49 -7.18
CA GLY A 51 -7.69 1.10 -6.95
C GLY A 51 -6.49 0.94 -6.01
N ARG A 52 -6.54 -0.06 -5.12
CA ARG A 52 -5.49 -0.34 -4.13
C ARG A 52 -4.15 -0.76 -4.76
N GLU A 53 -4.18 -1.23 -6.00
CA GLU A 53 -3.01 -1.59 -6.79
C GLU A 53 -2.11 -0.39 -7.15
N HIS A 54 -2.68 0.82 -7.16
CA HIS A 54 -1.92 2.03 -7.50
C HIS A 54 -1.17 2.56 -6.28
N ARG A 55 0.15 2.60 -6.37
CA ARG A 55 1.02 3.10 -5.29
C ARG A 55 1.33 4.58 -5.41
N ARG A 56 1.25 5.12 -6.62
CA ARG A 56 1.55 6.50 -6.94
C ARG A 56 0.39 7.13 -7.69
N ILE A 57 -0.08 8.26 -7.19
CA ILE A 57 -1.18 9.02 -7.77
C ILE A 57 -0.66 10.38 -8.19
N GLY A 58 -0.64 10.65 -9.48
CA GLY A 58 -0.34 11.97 -10.00
C GLY A 58 -1.56 12.86 -9.93
N PHE A 59 -1.38 14.14 -9.67
CA PHE A 59 -2.47 15.10 -9.70
C PHE A 59 -1.96 16.53 -9.96
N LEU A 60 -2.87 17.37 -10.40
CA LEU A 60 -2.69 18.82 -10.51
C LEU A 60 -4.00 19.54 -10.20
N ILE A 61 -3.90 20.78 -9.78
CA ILE A 61 -5.05 21.66 -9.62
C ILE A 61 -5.15 22.47 -10.91
N ARG A 62 -6.32 22.44 -11.54
CA ARG A 62 -6.58 23.13 -12.81
C ARG A 62 -7.88 23.91 -12.78
N GLY A 63 -7.89 25.01 -13.49
CA GLY A 63 -9.08 25.74 -13.83
C GLY A 63 -9.82 25.16 -15.05
N GLU A 64 -10.95 25.76 -15.41
CA GLU A 64 -11.81 25.31 -16.52
C GLU A 64 -11.09 25.36 -17.88
N SER A 65 -10.23 26.35 -18.10
CA SER A 65 -9.46 26.52 -19.35
C SER A 65 -8.11 25.79 -19.34
N TRP A 66 -7.92 24.83 -18.42
CA TRP A 66 -6.68 24.09 -18.24
C TRP A 66 -5.48 24.90 -17.72
N GLU A 67 -5.70 26.10 -17.22
CA GLU A 67 -4.69 26.77 -16.42
C GLU A 67 -4.37 25.96 -15.17
N LYS A 68 -3.09 25.84 -14.82
CA LYS A 68 -2.63 25.13 -13.65
C LYS A 68 -2.31 26.12 -12.53
N ASP A 69 -2.54 25.71 -11.27
CA ASP A 69 -2.12 26.50 -10.12
C ASP A 69 -0.59 26.57 -9.97
N ILE A 70 0.11 25.54 -10.44
CA ILE A 70 1.57 25.47 -10.54
C ILE A 70 2.00 24.77 -11.85
N VAL A 71 3.25 24.97 -12.26
CA VAL A 71 3.76 24.40 -13.53
C VAL A 71 3.95 22.87 -13.45
N HIS A 72 4.35 22.36 -12.28
CA HIS A 72 4.71 20.96 -12.09
C HIS A 72 3.54 20.12 -11.59
N ASP A 73 3.55 18.84 -11.95
CA ASP A 73 2.62 17.87 -11.40
C ASP A 73 3.03 17.51 -9.95
N ARG A 74 2.04 17.22 -9.11
CA ARG A 74 2.24 16.72 -7.74
C ARG A 74 1.93 15.24 -7.66
N TYR A 75 2.45 14.57 -6.64
CA TYR A 75 2.25 13.14 -6.46
C TYR A 75 1.91 12.81 -5.01
N ILE A 76 1.03 11.82 -4.85
CA ILE A 76 0.72 11.17 -3.58
C ILE A 76 1.31 9.77 -3.63
N GLU A 77 2.15 9.43 -2.68
CA GLU A 77 2.81 8.13 -2.54
C GLU A 77 2.58 7.53 -1.14
N ASP A 78 2.26 8.39 -0.16
CA ASP A 78 2.05 8.01 1.23
C ASP A 78 0.56 7.78 1.50
N PHE A 79 0.23 6.52 1.83
CA PHE A 79 -1.10 6.12 2.28
C PHE A 79 -1.01 5.61 3.71
N VAL A 80 -1.85 6.14 4.57
CA VAL A 80 -2.08 5.62 5.92
C VAL A 80 -3.27 4.67 5.84
N GLY A 81 -3.02 3.37 5.91
CA GLY A 81 -4.02 2.37 5.59
C GLY A 81 -4.50 2.47 4.15
N ASP A 82 -5.79 2.71 3.97
CA ASP A 82 -6.42 2.92 2.67
C ASP A 82 -6.77 4.40 2.41
N THR A 83 -6.19 5.33 3.15
CA THR A 83 -6.44 6.77 2.97
C THR A 83 -5.14 7.52 2.76
N ALA A 84 -5.11 8.42 1.78
CA ALA A 84 -4.13 9.48 1.66
C ALA A 84 -4.85 10.81 1.86
N GLU A 85 -4.33 11.64 2.75
CA GLU A 85 -4.85 12.96 3.05
C GLU A 85 -3.72 13.98 2.95
N VAL A 86 -3.91 14.98 2.10
CA VAL A 86 -2.85 15.97 1.80
C VAL A 86 -3.42 17.39 1.77
N TRP A 87 -2.56 18.35 2.10
CA TRP A 87 -2.88 19.78 2.11
C TRP A 87 -2.04 20.50 1.06
N LEU A 88 -2.65 21.39 0.33
CA LEU A 88 -2.05 22.16 -0.75
C LEU A 88 -2.33 23.63 -0.57
N VAL A 89 -1.37 24.45 -0.97
CA VAL A 89 -1.48 25.89 -1.03
C VAL A 89 -1.39 26.34 -2.48
N GLY A 90 -2.26 27.19 -2.91
CA GLY A 90 -2.26 27.74 -4.27
C GLY A 90 -0.93 28.42 -4.60
N GLY A 91 -0.30 28.01 -5.70
CA GLY A 91 1.02 28.51 -6.10
C GLY A 91 2.21 27.82 -5.43
N ASP A 92 2.01 26.95 -4.43
CA ASP A 92 3.08 26.21 -3.75
C ASP A 92 3.19 24.79 -4.33
N PRO A 93 4.38 24.36 -4.83
CA PRO A 93 4.57 23.02 -5.36
C PRO A 93 4.58 21.92 -4.28
N GLN A 94 4.72 22.27 -3.01
CA GLN A 94 4.81 21.30 -1.93
C GLN A 94 3.48 20.58 -1.67
N VAL A 95 3.55 19.28 -1.43
CA VAL A 95 2.45 18.45 -0.90
C VAL A 95 2.69 18.27 0.59
N TYR A 96 1.80 18.80 1.41
CA TYR A 96 1.89 18.73 2.86
C TYR A 96 1.08 17.54 3.38
N LEU A 97 1.61 16.83 4.36
CA LEU A 97 0.94 15.71 5.03
C LEU A 97 0.15 16.15 6.29
N ALA A 98 0.21 17.46 6.59
CA ALA A 98 -0.59 18.14 7.61
C ALA A 98 -0.77 19.60 7.18
N PRO A 99 -1.76 20.34 7.69
CA PRO A 99 -1.93 21.75 7.36
C PRO A 99 -0.68 22.56 7.72
N PRO A 100 -0.11 23.34 6.80
CA PRO A 100 1.04 24.20 7.08
C PRO A 100 0.78 25.12 8.26
N ALA A 101 1.69 25.16 9.23
CA ALA A 101 1.51 25.90 10.48
C ALA A 101 1.24 27.40 10.26
N HIS A 102 1.84 28.00 9.21
CA HIS A 102 1.68 29.43 8.90
C HIS A 102 0.31 29.82 8.33
N LEU A 103 -0.50 28.83 7.91
CA LEU A 103 -1.85 29.05 7.38
C LEU A 103 -2.96 28.68 8.38
N ARG A 104 -2.60 28.23 9.57
CA ARG A 104 -3.58 27.96 10.61
C ARG A 104 -4.03 29.29 11.22
N GLU A 105 -5.32 29.53 11.26
CA GLU A 105 -5.87 30.76 11.86
C GLU A 105 -5.49 30.97 13.32
N LYS A 106 -5.33 29.84 14.05
CA LYS A 106 -4.85 29.83 15.44
C LYS A 106 -4.07 28.55 15.71
N VAL A 107 -2.87 28.70 16.23
CA VAL A 107 -2.16 27.59 16.86
C VAL A 107 -2.89 27.24 18.15
N ARG A 108 -3.36 26.00 18.29
CA ARG A 108 -3.95 25.51 19.53
C ARG A 108 -2.84 25.17 20.51
N VAL A 109 -3.02 25.60 21.74
CA VAL A 109 -2.15 25.20 22.85
C VAL A 109 -2.98 24.40 23.83
N PHE A 110 -2.58 23.17 24.06
CA PHE A 110 -3.22 22.27 25.02
C PHE A 110 -2.48 22.38 26.35
N SER A 111 -3.16 22.79 27.42
CA SER A 111 -2.62 22.70 28.80
C SER A 111 -2.32 21.25 29.15
N GLU A 112 -3.19 20.33 28.67
CA GLU A 112 -3.01 18.89 28.79
C GLU A 112 -3.53 18.21 27.51
N LEU A 113 -2.71 17.31 26.94
CA LEU A 113 -3.05 16.49 25.79
C LEU A 113 -2.92 15.00 26.19
N GLU A 114 -4.02 14.28 26.04
CA GLU A 114 -4.10 12.84 26.28
C GLU A 114 -3.88 12.10 24.96
N LEU A 115 -2.74 11.42 24.81
CA LEU A 115 -2.44 10.55 23.69
C LEU A 115 -2.62 9.09 24.09
N THR A 116 -3.44 8.36 23.36
CA THR A 116 -3.57 6.91 23.46
C THR A 116 -2.86 6.25 22.28
N VAL A 117 -1.93 5.35 22.54
CA VAL A 117 -1.22 4.58 21.53
C VAL A 117 -1.62 3.13 21.62
N HIS A 118 -2.22 2.61 20.54
CA HIS A 118 -2.53 1.20 20.36
C HIS A 118 -1.44 0.56 19.51
N TYR A 119 -0.91 -0.59 19.94
CA TYR A 119 0.18 -1.27 19.24
C TYR A 119 -0.13 -2.73 19.00
N TYR A 120 -0.19 -3.11 17.72
CA TYR A 120 -0.45 -4.47 17.28
C TYR A 120 0.85 -5.20 16.92
N ARG A 121 1.00 -6.41 17.46
CA ARG A 121 2.08 -7.32 17.11
C ARG A 121 1.53 -8.59 16.47
N HIS A 122 2.12 -8.98 15.35
CA HIS A 122 1.72 -10.16 14.59
C HIS A 122 1.94 -11.46 15.37
N ASP A 123 2.97 -11.49 16.25
CA ASP A 123 3.30 -12.65 17.09
C ASP A 123 2.50 -12.69 18.40
N GLY A 124 1.68 -11.69 18.67
CA GLY A 124 0.89 -11.57 19.91
C GLY A 124 1.75 -11.44 21.19
N SER A 125 3.06 -11.26 21.07
CA SER A 125 3.99 -11.20 22.20
C SER A 125 4.34 -9.76 22.57
N TYR A 126 3.82 -9.29 23.71
CA TYR A 126 4.04 -7.92 24.20
C TYR A 126 5.04 -7.83 25.35
N ALA A 127 5.50 -8.95 25.90
CA ALA A 127 6.40 -8.97 27.05
C ALA A 127 7.72 -8.21 26.80
N GLY A 128 8.00 -7.20 27.62
CA GLY A 128 9.15 -6.34 27.54
C GLY A 128 9.07 -5.23 26.48
N TRP A 129 7.99 -5.21 25.69
CA TRP A 129 7.75 -4.11 24.74
C TRP A 129 7.20 -2.88 25.48
N ASN A 130 7.69 -1.70 25.08
CA ASN A 130 7.32 -0.38 25.58
C ASN A 130 7.50 0.65 24.48
N LEU A 131 7.11 1.89 24.75
CA LEU A 131 7.36 3.03 23.88
C LEU A 131 8.57 3.82 24.41
N TRP A 132 9.43 4.24 23.51
CA TRP A 132 10.33 5.34 23.72
C TRP A 132 9.77 6.56 23.03
N ILE A 133 9.49 7.62 23.78
CA ILE A 133 8.89 8.85 23.25
C ILE A 133 9.79 10.04 23.53
N TRP A 134 9.75 11.03 22.67
CA TRP A 134 10.43 12.31 22.89
C TRP A 134 9.65 13.45 22.26
N GLU A 135 9.64 14.57 22.96
CA GLU A 135 9.16 15.85 22.48
C GLU A 135 10.32 16.61 21.81
N PRO A 136 10.06 17.58 20.91
CA PRO A 136 11.12 18.44 20.38
C PRO A 136 11.99 19.02 21.50
N ASP A 137 13.30 18.98 21.32
CA ASP A 137 14.29 19.53 22.26
C ASP A 137 14.27 18.92 23.68
N SER A 138 13.59 17.80 23.88
CA SER A 138 13.50 17.12 25.16
C SER A 138 14.18 15.74 25.12
N PRO A 139 14.77 15.27 26.23
CA PRO A 139 15.28 13.91 26.31
C PRO A 139 14.12 12.92 26.23
N GLY A 140 14.33 11.82 25.48
CA GLY A 140 13.35 10.77 25.39
C GLY A 140 13.10 10.06 26.74
N ARG A 141 11.90 9.49 26.88
CA ARG A 141 11.50 8.71 28.05
C ARG A 141 10.75 7.44 27.67
N GLN A 142 10.82 6.45 28.54
CA GLN A 142 10.04 5.22 28.39
C GLN A 142 8.61 5.43 28.88
N VAL A 143 7.66 4.82 28.11
CA VAL A 143 6.26 4.65 28.53
C VAL A 143 5.90 3.19 28.30
N ASP A 144 5.40 2.55 29.36
CA ASP A 144 5.03 1.15 29.30
C ASP A 144 3.60 0.97 28.77
N PHE A 145 3.36 -0.13 28.07
CA PHE A 145 2.01 -0.57 27.78
C PHE A 145 1.38 -1.12 29.07
N THR A 146 0.36 -0.47 29.55
CA THR A 146 -0.30 -0.80 30.83
C THR A 146 -1.64 -1.50 30.66
N GLU A 147 -2.19 -1.48 29.46
CA GLU A 147 -3.49 -2.06 29.12
C GLU A 147 -3.34 -2.91 27.84
N GLN A 148 -4.35 -3.71 27.59
CA GLN A 148 -4.52 -4.45 26.33
C GLN A 148 -5.99 -4.43 25.94
N ASP A 149 -6.27 -4.19 24.67
CA ASP A 149 -7.60 -4.24 24.07
C ASP A 149 -7.68 -5.26 22.93
N GLN A 150 -8.76 -5.21 22.13
CA GLN A 150 -8.94 -6.10 20.98
C GLN A 150 -7.95 -5.84 19.84
N PHE A 151 -7.37 -4.64 19.81
CA PHE A 151 -6.35 -4.31 18.82
C PHE A 151 -4.98 -4.84 19.24
N GLY A 152 -4.56 -4.59 20.46
CA GLY A 152 -3.26 -4.97 20.97
C GLY A 152 -2.91 -4.32 22.31
N ALA A 153 -1.63 -4.03 22.52
CA ALA A 153 -1.16 -3.34 23.73
C ALA A 153 -1.49 -1.84 23.65
N VAL A 154 -1.82 -1.24 24.80
CA VAL A 154 -2.23 0.16 24.91
C VAL A 154 -1.36 0.91 25.89
N ALA A 155 -0.87 2.08 25.47
CA ALA A 155 -0.21 3.05 26.33
C ALA A 155 -0.98 4.36 26.35
N ARG A 156 -1.12 4.98 27.53
CA ARG A 156 -1.70 6.32 27.73
C ARG A 156 -0.62 7.28 28.14
N ILE A 157 -0.57 8.42 27.47
CA ILE A 157 0.47 9.41 27.60
C ILE A 157 -0.21 10.75 27.83
N THR A 158 0.14 11.41 28.93
CA THR A 158 -0.25 12.80 29.17
C THR A 158 0.91 13.71 28.86
N LEU A 159 0.72 14.63 27.94
CA LEU A 159 1.64 15.69 27.55
C LEU A 159 1.08 17.02 28.06
N ARG A 160 1.94 17.90 28.57
CA ARG A 160 1.53 19.18 29.12
C ARG A 160 2.08 20.33 28.29
N GLU A 161 1.28 21.40 28.20
CA GLU A 161 1.66 22.65 27.50
C GLU A 161 2.13 22.42 26.06
N GLN A 162 1.38 21.58 25.33
CA GLN A 162 1.73 21.21 23.95
C GLN A 162 1.06 22.13 22.94
N SER A 163 1.83 22.50 21.92
CA SER A 163 1.32 23.15 20.72
C SER A 163 0.89 22.11 19.69
N ASP A 164 -0.24 22.35 19.01
CA ASP A 164 -0.65 21.52 17.87
C ASP A 164 0.28 21.65 16.65
N ALA A 165 1.20 22.61 16.65
CA ALA A 165 2.26 22.72 15.66
C ALA A 165 3.45 21.77 15.93
N ALA A 166 3.49 21.11 17.10
CA ALA A 166 4.55 20.18 17.47
C ALA A 166 4.27 18.74 16.98
N GLU A 167 5.33 17.96 16.93
CA GLU A 167 5.30 16.52 16.65
C GLU A 167 5.91 15.76 17.83
N LEU A 168 5.30 14.63 18.20
CA LEU A 168 5.86 13.71 19.18
C LEU A 168 6.56 12.57 18.46
N GLY A 169 7.85 12.40 18.71
CA GLY A 169 8.60 11.24 18.24
C GLY A 169 8.31 10.01 19.09
N LEU A 170 8.20 8.84 18.47
CA LEU A 170 8.01 7.59 19.19
C LEU A 170 8.62 6.38 18.48
N ILE A 171 9.06 5.41 19.29
CA ILE A 171 9.59 4.12 18.85
C ILE A 171 9.04 3.04 19.78
N PRO A 172 8.25 2.06 19.28
CA PRO A 172 8.05 0.83 20.03
C PRO A 172 9.37 0.06 20.09
N ARG A 173 9.79 -0.28 21.29
CA ARG A 173 11.04 -1.01 21.53
C ARG A 173 10.84 -2.12 22.55
N LYS A 174 11.73 -3.08 22.55
CA LYS A 174 11.80 -4.13 23.57
C LYS A 174 12.94 -3.82 24.53
N SER A 175 12.66 -3.86 25.82
CA SER A 175 13.63 -3.75 26.89
C SER A 175 13.76 -5.09 27.63
N ALA A 176 14.97 -5.37 28.13
CA ALA A 176 15.29 -6.50 28.99
C ALA A 176 16.19 -6.04 30.14
N PRO A 177 16.31 -6.78 31.23
CA PRO A 177 17.20 -6.42 32.33
C PRO A 177 18.63 -6.16 31.85
N GLY A 178 19.15 -4.95 32.11
CA GLY A 178 20.46 -4.52 31.65
C GLY A 178 20.59 -4.17 30.16
N LEU A 179 19.51 -4.32 29.38
CA LEU A 179 19.51 -4.05 27.94
C LEU A 179 18.24 -3.25 27.54
N PRO A 180 18.25 -1.92 27.72
CA PRO A 180 17.07 -1.09 27.47
C PRO A 180 16.64 -1.03 25.99
N TRP A 181 17.47 -1.46 25.06
CA TRP A 181 17.26 -1.55 23.62
C TRP A 181 17.53 -2.96 23.10
N ALA A 182 16.85 -3.98 23.67
CA ALA A 182 16.98 -5.37 23.23
C ALA A 182 16.46 -5.58 21.79
N ALA A 183 15.44 -4.81 21.39
CA ALA A 183 14.97 -4.73 20.01
C ALA A 183 14.28 -3.39 19.75
N LYS A 184 14.19 -3.02 18.48
CA LYS A 184 13.45 -1.87 17.98
C LYS A 184 12.43 -2.36 16.95
N ASP A 185 11.23 -1.80 16.98
CA ASP A 185 10.21 -2.07 15.97
C ASP A 185 10.47 -1.25 14.70
N GLY A 186 10.75 -1.97 13.63
CA GLY A 186 11.07 -1.36 12.34
C GLY A 186 12.41 -0.60 12.31
N THR A 187 12.69 0.03 11.19
CA THR A 187 13.95 0.74 10.93
C THR A 187 13.81 2.26 11.04
N ARG A 188 12.60 2.79 11.01
CA ARG A 188 12.32 4.23 11.02
C ARG A 188 11.66 4.65 12.32
N ASP A 189 11.97 5.86 12.75
CA ASP A 189 11.25 6.53 13.82
C ASP A 189 9.90 7.00 13.30
N ARG A 190 8.91 7.10 14.19
CA ARG A 190 7.58 7.61 13.87
C ARG A 190 7.40 8.97 14.54
N PHE A 191 6.72 9.88 13.87
CA PHE A 191 6.41 11.21 14.38
C PHE A 191 4.92 11.44 14.29
N ILE A 192 4.28 11.73 15.42
CA ILE A 192 2.85 12.01 15.53
C ILE A 192 2.64 13.52 15.50
N PRO A 193 2.06 14.10 14.45
CA PRO A 193 1.66 15.48 14.45
C PRO A 193 0.54 15.70 15.49
N LEU A 194 0.75 16.59 16.45
CA LEU A 194 -0.23 16.87 17.49
C LEU A 194 -1.44 17.67 16.95
N TYR A 195 -1.37 18.14 15.73
CA TYR A 195 -2.49 18.75 15.01
C TYR A 195 -3.74 17.85 14.96
N TYR A 196 -3.57 16.54 14.90
CA TYR A 196 -4.70 15.58 14.86
C TYR A 196 -5.45 15.46 16.20
N ALA A 197 -4.97 16.09 17.26
CA ALA A 197 -5.70 16.11 18.52
C ALA A 197 -7.05 16.84 18.38
N SER A 198 -8.08 16.32 19.01
CA SER A 198 -9.38 16.98 19.11
C SER A 198 -9.27 18.32 19.85
N ASP A 199 -10.30 19.14 19.77
CA ASP A 199 -10.37 20.44 20.50
C ASP A 199 -10.28 20.27 22.04
N HIS A 200 -10.55 19.05 22.52
CA HIS A 200 -10.43 18.69 23.93
C HIS A 200 -9.06 18.07 24.29
N GLY A 201 -8.05 18.19 23.41
CA GLY A 201 -6.71 17.66 23.65
C GLY A 201 -6.64 16.13 23.72
N ARG A 202 -7.44 15.42 22.94
CA ARG A 202 -7.40 13.95 22.86
C ARG A 202 -6.95 13.49 21.49
N LEU A 203 -6.01 12.55 21.46
CA LEU A 203 -5.50 11.94 20.26
C LEU A 203 -5.35 10.43 20.47
N ALA A 204 -5.80 9.63 19.54
CA ALA A 204 -5.56 8.20 19.52
C ALA A 204 -4.85 7.83 18.22
N VAL A 205 -3.86 6.93 18.32
CA VAL A 205 -3.12 6.42 17.16
C VAL A 205 -2.97 4.91 17.26
N TRP A 206 -2.92 4.26 16.10
CA TRP A 206 -2.74 2.82 15.96
C TRP A 206 -1.45 2.53 15.22
N LEU A 207 -0.65 1.64 15.77
CA LEU A 207 0.64 1.22 15.23
C LEU A 207 0.61 -0.29 14.98
N MET A 208 1.30 -0.72 13.94
CA MET A 208 1.45 -2.13 13.62
C MET A 208 2.94 -2.49 13.58
N GLN A 209 3.27 -3.67 14.06
CA GLN A 209 4.64 -4.21 14.05
C GLN A 209 5.24 -4.13 12.64
N ASP A 210 6.47 -3.61 12.52
CA ASP A 210 7.24 -3.46 11.29
C ASP A 210 6.59 -2.58 10.20
N ASP A 211 5.52 -1.86 10.54
CA ASP A 211 4.89 -0.87 9.68
C ASP A 211 5.30 0.54 10.14
N PRO A 212 6.00 1.33 9.33
CA PRO A 212 6.43 2.67 9.74
C PRO A 212 5.28 3.69 9.83
N ARG A 213 4.09 3.34 9.33
CA ARG A 213 2.93 4.25 9.32
C ARG A 213 2.35 4.43 10.71
N ILE A 214 1.68 5.57 10.88
CA ILE A 214 0.83 5.89 12.01
C ILE A 214 -0.59 5.97 11.46
N TYR A 215 -1.51 5.31 12.12
CA TYR A 215 -2.92 5.31 11.75
C TYR A 215 -3.71 6.12 12.79
N TYR A 216 -4.68 6.89 12.31
CA TYR A 216 -5.53 7.73 13.17
C TYR A 216 -6.92 7.17 13.36
N ARG A 217 -7.21 6.00 12.77
CA ARG A 217 -8.43 5.21 12.95
C ARG A 217 -8.08 3.73 12.89
N GLU A 218 -8.73 2.93 13.73
CA GLU A 218 -8.50 1.49 13.78
C GLU A 218 -8.86 0.78 12.46
N GLU A 219 -9.94 1.22 11.83
CA GLU A 219 -10.42 0.64 10.56
C GLU A 219 -9.45 0.78 9.39
N ASP A 220 -8.50 1.72 9.47
CA ASP A 220 -7.49 1.90 8.43
C ASP A 220 -6.35 0.89 8.55
N VAL A 221 -6.24 0.16 9.66
CA VAL A 221 -5.20 -0.84 9.89
C VAL A 221 -5.62 -2.20 9.32
N ASP A 222 -5.06 -2.56 8.18
CA ASP A 222 -5.31 -3.88 7.59
C ASP A 222 -4.46 -4.95 8.31
N ARG A 223 -5.10 -5.73 9.17
CA ARG A 223 -4.50 -6.86 9.90
C ARG A 223 -4.80 -8.20 9.23
N THR A 224 -5.29 -8.20 7.98
CA THR A 224 -5.68 -9.42 7.28
C THR A 224 -4.47 -10.13 6.68
N PRO A 225 -4.15 -11.36 7.06
CA PRO A 225 -3.11 -12.14 6.41
C PRO A 225 -3.48 -12.41 4.95
N LYS A 226 -2.56 -12.17 4.01
CA LYS A 226 -2.79 -12.43 2.58
C LYS A 226 -1.51 -12.65 1.82
N LEU A 227 -1.59 -13.48 0.79
CA LEU A 227 -0.54 -13.63 -0.22
C LEU A 227 -0.56 -12.43 -1.16
N THR A 228 0.54 -11.72 -1.27
CA THR A 228 0.66 -10.56 -2.17
C THR A 228 1.30 -10.92 -3.49
N LEU A 229 2.22 -11.89 -3.49
CA LEU A 229 2.90 -12.39 -4.68
C LEU A 229 2.97 -13.92 -4.65
N ALA A 230 2.75 -14.55 -5.80
CA ALA A 230 3.19 -15.89 -6.14
C ALA A 230 3.63 -15.86 -7.59
N SER A 231 4.93 -16.00 -7.86
CA SER A 231 5.53 -15.82 -9.17
C SER A 231 6.65 -16.81 -9.42
N LEU A 232 6.72 -17.36 -10.61
CA LEU A 232 7.83 -18.22 -11.03
C LEU A 232 9.09 -17.39 -11.32
N ASP A 233 10.21 -17.84 -10.77
CA ASP A 233 11.54 -17.37 -11.17
C ASP A 233 12.12 -18.23 -12.31
N ASP A 234 11.78 -19.54 -12.33
CA ASP A 234 12.06 -20.52 -13.38
C ASP A 234 10.94 -21.58 -13.42
N THR A 235 11.12 -22.71 -14.12
CA THR A 235 10.08 -23.75 -14.25
C THR A 235 9.74 -24.50 -12.97
N SER A 236 10.51 -24.35 -11.89
CA SER A 236 10.32 -25.10 -10.63
C SER A 236 10.45 -24.24 -9.38
N SER A 237 10.91 -23.00 -9.49
CA SER A 237 11.17 -22.09 -8.37
C SER A 237 10.11 -20.99 -8.30
N ILE A 238 9.43 -20.90 -7.16
CA ILE A 238 8.35 -19.96 -6.94
C ILE A 238 8.77 -18.96 -5.86
N ARG A 239 8.74 -17.68 -6.18
CA ARG A 239 8.86 -16.58 -5.22
C ARG A 239 7.49 -16.25 -4.66
N VAL A 240 7.41 -16.18 -3.34
CA VAL A 240 6.18 -15.84 -2.61
C VAL A 240 6.42 -14.65 -1.70
N GLU A 241 5.46 -13.74 -1.65
CA GLU A 241 5.43 -12.65 -0.69
C GLU A 241 4.08 -12.62 0.05
N CYS A 242 4.17 -12.34 1.33
CA CYS A 242 3.04 -12.24 2.25
C CYS A 242 2.94 -10.82 2.81
N TYR A 243 1.73 -10.31 2.97
CA TYR A 243 1.51 -9.00 3.57
C TYR A 243 1.91 -8.99 5.05
N LEU A 244 1.50 -10.01 5.80
CA LEU A 244 1.91 -10.21 7.19
C LEU A 244 2.89 -11.39 7.31
N PRO A 245 3.71 -11.45 8.37
CA PRO A 245 4.60 -12.57 8.61
C PRO A 245 3.86 -13.89 8.75
N VAL A 246 4.48 -14.96 8.34
CA VAL A 246 3.98 -16.33 8.50
C VAL A 246 4.62 -16.96 9.74
N TYR A 247 3.81 -17.45 10.67
CA TYR A 247 4.24 -18.11 11.90
C TYR A 247 3.82 -19.59 11.93
N SER A 248 3.87 -20.27 10.79
CA SER A 248 3.59 -21.71 10.71
C SER A 248 4.79 -22.54 11.18
N GLN A 249 4.52 -23.70 11.81
CA GLN A 249 5.55 -24.62 12.29
C GLN A 249 5.61 -25.93 11.48
N GLY A 250 4.84 -26.06 10.40
CA GLY A 250 4.84 -27.24 9.55
C GLY A 250 6.01 -27.28 8.55
N PRO A 251 6.31 -28.44 7.96
CA PRO A 251 7.43 -28.62 7.03
C PRO A 251 7.33 -27.72 5.78
N ASN A 252 6.12 -27.41 5.35
CA ASN A 252 5.85 -26.54 4.21
C ASN A 252 5.36 -25.16 4.63
N TRP A 253 5.55 -24.77 5.89
CA TRP A 253 5.11 -23.46 6.41
C TRP A 253 3.62 -23.16 6.17
N GLY A 254 2.76 -24.18 6.04
CA GLY A 254 1.34 -24.03 5.73
C GLY A 254 1.04 -23.77 4.25
N PHE A 255 2.04 -23.81 3.37
CA PHE A 255 1.84 -23.68 1.92
C PHE A 255 1.43 -25.02 1.30
N ARG A 256 0.45 -24.96 0.39
CA ARG A 256 0.03 -26.05 -0.49
C ARG A 256 -0.14 -25.51 -1.90
N PHE A 257 0.25 -26.27 -2.89
CA PHE A 257 0.28 -25.84 -4.28
C PHE A 257 -0.60 -26.74 -5.14
N PHE A 258 -1.39 -26.18 -6.05
CA PHE A 258 -2.44 -26.90 -6.76
C PHE A 258 -2.43 -26.60 -8.25
N GLN A 259 -2.70 -27.63 -9.06
CA GLN A 259 -3.14 -27.57 -10.44
C GLN A 259 -4.61 -28.00 -10.49
N GLY A 260 -5.52 -27.05 -10.67
CA GLY A 260 -6.95 -27.34 -10.56
C GLY A 260 -7.33 -27.89 -9.18
N LYS A 261 -7.68 -29.18 -9.10
CA LYS A 261 -8.01 -29.89 -7.85
C LYS A 261 -6.86 -30.75 -7.32
N GLU A 262 -5.84 -30.99 -8.13
CA GLU A 262 -4.71 -31.84 -7.78
C GLU A 262 -3.64 -31.05 -7.04
N GLU A 263 -3.14 -31.62 -5.95
CA GLU A 263 -2.04 -31.03 -5.19
C GLU A 263 -0.71 -31.39 -5.85
N VAL A 264 0.10 -30.36 -6.13
CA VAL A 264 1.45 -30.50 -6.68
C VAL A 264 2.45 -30.51 -5.52
N PRO A 265 3.28 -31.54 -5.39
CA PRO A 265 4.23 -31.63 -4.28
C PRO A 265 5.25 -30.49 -4.28
N LEU A 266 5.44 -29.88 -3.12
CA LEU A 266 6.54 -28.96 -2.87
C LEU A 266 7.74 -29.75 -2.32
N ALA A 267 8.88 -29.69 -3.01
CA ALA A 267 10.12 -30.32 -2.57
C ALA A 267 10.80 -29.51 -1.47
N GLN A 268 10.62 -28.20 -1.47
CA GLN A 268 11.24 -27.30 -0.49
C GLN A 268 10.40 -26.04 -0.30
N VAL A 269 10.34 -25.57 0.95
CA VAL A 269 9.86 -24.25 1.31
C VAL A 269 10.92 -23.57 2.18
N GLN A 270 11.54 -22.54 1.67
CA GLN A 270 12.62 -21.81 2.35
C GLN A 270 12.14 -20.40 2.70
N PRO A 271 12.02 -20.05 4.00
CA PRO A 271 11.73 -18.69 4.41
C PRO A 271 12.93 -17.78 4.14
N LEU A 272 12.64 -16.56 3.72
CA LEU A 272 13.60 -15.47 3.68
C LEU A 272 13.37 -14.64 4.93
N TYR A 273 14.24 -14.83 5.93
CA TYR A 273 14.07 -14.16 7.21
C TYR A 273 14.36 -12.66 7.13
N ALA A 274 13.49 -11.90 7.77
CA ALA A 274 13.63 -10.48 8.03
C ALA A 274 13.28 -10.19 9.50
N GLN A 275 13.58 -8.99 9.96
CA GLN A 275 13.11 -8.54 11.26
C GLN A 275 11.57 -8.66 11.31
N GLY A 276 11.02 -9.13 12.42
CA GLY A 276 9.57 -9.30 12.61
C GLY A 276 8.97 -10.60 12.05
N GLY A 277 9.78 -11.50 11.48
CA GLY A 277 9.38 -12.79 10.94
C GLY A 277 9.34 -12.85 9.41
N PRO A 278 9.28 -14.06 8.83
CA PRO A 278 9.34 -14.24 7.39
C PRO A 278 8.07 -13.77 6.69
N ARG A 279 8.23 -12.91 5.71
CA ARG A 279 7.18 -12.43 4.79
C ARG A 279 7.45 -12.83 3.34
N ALA A 280 8.63 -13.37 3.06
CA ALA A 280 9.00 -13.84 1.74
C ALA A 280 9.54 -15.26 1.82
N PHE A 281 9.26 -16.03 0.78
CA PHE A 281 9.64 -17.45 0.70
C PHE A 281 10.09 -17.79 -0.72
N LEU A 282 11.01 -18.76 -0.80
CA LEU A 282 11.34 -19.48 -2.02
C LEU A 282 10.80 -20.91 -1.89
N LEU A 283 9.89 -21.27 -2.80
CA LEU A 283 9.34 -22.62 -2.88
C LEU A 283 9.94 -23.31 -4.10
N LYS A 284 10.16 -24.64 -3.99
CA LYS A 284 10.53 -25.49 -5.12
C LYS A 284 9.52 -26.62 -5.28
N THR A 285 9.09 -26.85 -6.50
CA THR A 285 8.31 -28.05 -6.86
C THR A 285 9.24 -29.25 -7.07
N ALA A 286 8.72 -30.46 -6.90
CA ALA A 286 9.49 -31.68 -7.10
C ALA A 286 9.89 -31.88 -8.57
N GLU A 287 9.03 -31.46 -9.49
CA GLU A 287 9.22 -31.54 -10.93
C GLU A 287 8.99 -30.18 -11.57
N PRO A 288 9.57 -29.90 -12.75
CA PRO A 288 9.27 -28.71 -13.53
C PRO A 288 7.78 -28.60 -13.85
N LEU A 289 7.25 -27.41 -13.79
CA LEU A 289 5.83 -27.12 -14.06
C LEU A 289 5.56 -27.02 -15.57
N ASP A 290 4.41 -27.52 -15.99
CA ASP A 290 3.86 -27.26 -17.32
C ASP A 290 3.35 -25.80 -17.38
N LEU A 291 4.08 -24.93 -18.06
CA LEU A 291 3.79 -23.49 -18.15
C LEU A 291 2.50 -23.16 -18.93
N THR A 292 1.89 -24.13 -19.59
CA THR A 292 0.57 -24.00 -20.24
C THR A 292 -0.59 -24.18 -19.27
N ARG A 293 -0.32 -24.62 -18.03
CA ARG A 293 -1.32 -24.90 -17.01
C ARG A 293 -1.45 -23.75 -16.01
N ARG A 294 -2.57 -23.72 -15.31
CA ARG A 294 -2.82 -22.77 -14.25
C ARG A 294 -2.61 -23.39 -12.89
N TYR A 295 -1.91 -22.66 -12.04
CA TYR A 295 -1.59 -23.11 -10.69
C TYR A 295 -2.06 -22.08 -9.68
N VAL A 296 -2.37 -22.55 -8.48
CA VAL A 296 -2.80 -21.72 -7.35
C VAL A 296 -2.01 -22.13 -6.11
N LEU A 297 -1.34 -21.18 -5.51
CA LEU A 297 -0.73 -21.33 -4.20
C LEU A 297 -1.80 -21.03 -3.14
N ARG A 298 -1.90 -21.88 -2.13
CA ARG A 298 -2.75 -21.71 -0.94
C ARG A 298 -1.90 -21.73 0.30
N HIS A 299 -2.32 -20.96 1.29
CA HIS A 299 -1.72 -20.96 2.62
C HIS A 299 -2.83 -21.01 3.67
N ASP A 300 -2.59 -21.72 4.77
CA ASP A 300 -3.61 -22.00 5.80
C ASP A 300 -4.26 -20.73 6.39
N THR A 301 -3.50 -19.65 6.52
CA THR A 301 -3.99 -18.38 7.09
C THR A 301 -3.97 -17.20 6.11
N HIS A 302 -3.14 -17.22 5.05
CA HIS A 302 -2.94 -16.10 4.13
C HIS A 302 -3.76 -16.23 2.83
N GLY A 303 -4.71 -17.18 2.78
CA GLY A 303 -5.59 -17.36 1.64
C GLY A 303 -4.92 -18.00 0.43
N GLN A 304 -5.27 -17.55 -0.77
CA GLN A 304 -4.76 -18.13 -2.00
C GLN A 304 -4.37 -17.06 -3.03
N LYS A 305 -3.43 -17.42 -3.91
CA LYS A 305 -2.94 -16.58 -5.01
C LYS A 305 -2.70 -17.42 -6.25
N ALA A 306 -3.20 -16.95 -7.40
CA ALA A 306 -2.84 -17.54 -8.68
C ALA A 306 -1.34 -17.32 -8.96
N LEU A 307 -0.69 -18.35 -9.49
CA LEU A 307 0.72 -18.27 -9.88
C LEU A 307 0.86 -17.42 -11.15
N ALA A 308 1.70 -16.41 -11.07
CA ALA A 308 2.16 -15.66 -12.23
C ALA A 308 3.40 -16.35 -12.84
N LEU A 309 3.55 -16.32 -14.15
CA LEU A 309 4.72 -16.91 -14.80
C LEU A 309 6.00 -16.08 -14.57
N GLY A 310 5.87 -14.78 -14.30
CA GLY A 310 6.95 -13.92 -13.85
C GLY A 310 8.21 -14.03 -14.72
N ARG A 311 9.35 -14.31 -14.07
CA ARG A 311 10.65 -14.43 -14.73
C ARG A 311 10.82 -15.73 -15.51
N ALA A 312 9.92 -16.71 -15.36
CA ALA A 312 9.95 -17.92 -16.17
C ALA A 312 9.83 -17.63 -17.69
N PHE A 313 9.22 -16.50 -18.08
CA PHE A 313 9.22 -16.06 -19.47
C PHE A 313 10.62 -15.79 -20.05
N ASP A 314 11.57 -15.40 -19.21
CA ASP A 314 12.95 -15.10 -19.60
C ASP A 314 13.85 -16.35 -19.53
N SER A 315 13.28 -17.51 -19.12
CA SER A 315 14.04 -18.73 -18.98
C SER A 315 14.36 -19.40 -20.32
N ARG A 316 15.47 -20.11 -20.35
CA ARG A 316 15.88 -20.91 -21.52
C ARG A 316 14.86 -21.99 -21.84
N GLU A 317 14.29 -22.60 -20.81
CA GLU A 317 13.29 -23.66 -20.90
C GLU A 317 12.01 -23.15 -21.56
N PHE A 318 11.59 -21.92 -21.22
CA PHE A 318 10.46 -21.27 -21.89
C PHE A 318 10.74 -21.02 -23.35
N TYR A 319 11.92 -20.49 -23.66
CA TYR A 319 12.33 -20.25 -25.04
C TYR A 319 12.38 -21.55 -25.86
N GLU A 320 13.01 -22.60 -25.33
CA GLU A 320 13.11 -23.90 -26.02
C GLU A 320 11.74 -24.56 -26.24
N ALA A 321 10.80 -24.39 -25.28
CA ALA A 321 9.48 -25.00 -25.38
C ALA A 321 8.50 -24.23 -26.31
N PHE A 322 8.67 -22.92 -26.42
CA PHE A 322 7.67 -22.06 -27.05
C PHE A 322 8.23 -21.14 -28.15
N HIS A 323 9.51 -21.29 -28.51
CA HIS A 323 10.07 -20.49 -29.58
C HIS A 323 9.30 -20.72 -30.88
N TYR A 324 9.03 -19.63 -31.56
CA TYR A 324 8.39 -19.63 -32.86
C TYR A 324 9.24 -18.77 -33.82
N ASP A 325 9.71 -19.36 -34.92
CA ASP A 325 10.57 -18.75 -35.92
C ASP A 325 9.88 -18.53 -37.28
N GLY A 326 8.54 -18.78 -37.33
CA GLY A 326 7.74 -18.51 -38.51
C GLY A 326 7.53 -17.01 -38.75
N ASP A 327 7.34 -16.63 -40.02
CA ASP A 327 7.12 -15.25 -40.50
C ASP A 327 5.64 -14.95 -40.78
N ASP A 328 4.72 -15.84 -40.37
CA ASP A 328 3.29 -15.80 -40.72
C ASP A 328 2.38 -15.35 -39.58
N LEU A 329 2.93 -14.73 -38.51
CA LEU A 329 2.13 -14.11 -37.48
C LEU A 329 1.42 -12.84 -37.94
N GLY A 330 0.25 -12.56 -37.37
CA GLY A 330 -0.56 -11.39 -37.70
C GLY A 330 -1.78 -11.71 -38.55
N ALA A 331 -2.20 -10.77 -39.37
CA ALA A 331 -3.37 -10.91 -40.23
C ALA A 331 -2.95 -11.08 -41.70
N THR A 332 -3.34 -12.18 -42.29
CA THR A 332 -3.13 -12.47 -43.70
C THR A 332 -4.47 -12.40 -44.43
N LEU A 333 -4.56 -11.48 -45.40
CA LEU A 333 -5.74 -11.29 -46.25
C LEU A 333 -5.62 -12.14 -47.49
N THR A 334 -6.66 -12.94 -47.78
CA THR A 334 -6.83 -13.67 -49.05
C THR A 334 -8.00 -13.09 -49.82
N GLU A 335 -8.31 -13.61 -50.99
CA GLU A 335 -9.47 -13.17 -51.78
C GLU A 335 -10.81 -13.48 -51.09
N THR A 336 -10.88 -14.47 -50.23
CA THR A 336 -12.10 -14.99 -49.62
C THR A 336 -12.15 -14.88 -48.12
N GLU A 337 -11.01 -14.72 -47.44
CA GLU A 337 -10.97 -14.75 -45.94
C GLU A 337 -9.79 -13.94 -45.42
N THR A 338 -9.84 -13.62 -44.11
CA THR A 338 -8.70 -13.09 -43.37
C THR A 338 -8.29 -14.10 -42.29
N ILE A 339 -7.02 -14.53 -42.31
CA ILE A 339 -6.44 -15.47 -41.36
C ILE A 339 -5.67 -14.68 -40.32
N PHE A 340 -6.00 -14.89 -39.03
CA PHE A 340 -5.28 -14.31 -37.91
C PHE A 340 -4.45 -15.39 -37.22
N LYS A 341 -3.14 -15.18 -37.09
CA LYS A 341 -2.23 -16.04 -36.35
C LYS A 341 -1.57 -15.27 -35.22
N VAL A 342 -1.64 -15.81 -34.00
CA VAL A 342 -1.09 -15.19 -32.79
C VAL A 342 -0.24 -16.21 -32.06
N TRP A 343 0.98 -15.83 -31.70
CA TRP A 343 1.81 -16.60 -30.79
C TRP A 343 1.42 -16.27 -29.35
N ALA A 344 0.77 -17.19 -28.65
CA ALA A 344 0.28 -16.98 -27.29
C ALA A 344 0.24 -18.31 -26.52
N PRO A 345 1.39 -18.96 -26.26
CA PRO A 345 1.48 -20.33 -25.77
C PRO A 345 0.90 -20.53 -24.37
N THR A 346 0.78 -19.47 -23.58
CA THR A 346 0.29 -19.51 -22.21
C THR A 346 -1.06 -18.81 -22.03
N ALA A 347 -1.74 -18.43 -23.12
CA ALA A 347 -3.04 -17.77 -23.06
C ALA A 347 -4.17 -18.77 -22.74
N ASP A 348 -5.07 -18.38 -21.84
CA ASP A 348 -6.30 -19.17 -21.56
C ASP A 348 -7.36 -18.97 -22.63
N LYS A 349 -7.38 -17.79 -23.24
CA LYS A 349 -8.41 -17.37 -24.18
C LYS A 349 -7.84 -16.34 -25.16
N LEU A 350 -8.21 -16.49 -26.40
CA LEU A 350 -7.97 -15.51 -27.44
C LEU A 350 -9.30 -15.05 -28.02
N GLU A 351 -9.42 -13.77 -28.29
CA GLU A 351 -10.58 -13.17 -28.94
C GLU A 351 -10.13 -12.25 -30.06
N VAL A 352 -10.76 -12.39 -31.23
CA VAL A 352 -10.61 -11.45 -32.34
C VAL A 352 -11.77 -10.45 -32.24
N VAL A 353 -11.45 -9.18 -32.10
CA VAL A 353 -12.44 -8.10 -32.07
C VAL A 353 -12.39 -7.33 -33.39
N LEU A 354 -13.47 -7.42 -34.16
CA LEU A 354 -13.60 -6.70 -35.43
C LEU A 354 -14.32 -5.37 -35.18
N TYR A 355 -13.78 -4.30 -35.73
CA TYR A 355 -14.38 -2.97 -35.67
C TYR A 355 -15.00 -2.60 -37.00
N ASP A 356 -16.16 -1.95 -36.96
CA ASP A 356 -16.87 -1.48 -38.16
C ASP A 356 -16.20 -0.26 -38.83
N LYS A 357 -15.30 0.42 -38.10
CA LYS A 357 -14.52 1.58 -38.56
C LYS A 357 -13.11 1.54 -38.00
N GLY A 358 -12.14 2.07 -38.73
CA GLY A 358 -10.74 2.15 -38.33
C GLY A 358 -10.49 3.06 -37.11
N VAL A 359 -11.36 4.06 -36.86
CA VAL A 359 -11.28 4.99 -35.73
C VAL A 359 -12.68 5.21 -35.18
N GLY A 360 -12.84 5.10 -33.85
CA GLY A 360 -14.11 5.33 -33.13
C GLY A 360 -15.22 4.31 -33.44
N GLY A 361 -14.86 3.15 -34.01
CA GLY A 361 -15.80 2.08 -34.31
C GLY A 361 -16.24 1.29 -33.07
N ARG A 362 -17.38 0.57 -33.21
CA ARG A 362 -17.86 -0.40 -32.18
C ARG A 362 -17.25 -1.77 -32.50
N GLY A 363 -16.59 -2.36 -31.49
CA GLY A 363 -16.07 -3.72 -31.61
C GLY A 363 -17.19 -4.77 -31.55
N LYS A 364 -17.06 -5.81 -32.36
CA LYS A 364 -17.85 -7.06 -32.29
C LYS A 364 -16.87 -8.20 -32.05
N LYS A 365 -17.18 -9.05 -31.04
CA LYS A 365 -16.43 -10.27 -30.74
C LYS A 365 -16.92 -11.43 -31.58
#